data_f34788c4a6225db7d33c1f56b32672d2
#
_entry.id   f34788c4a6225db7d33c1f56b32672d2
#
_cell.length_a   1.000
_cell.length_b   1.000
_cell.length_c   1.000
_cell.angle_alpha   90.00
_cell.angle_beta   90.00
_cell.angle_gamma   90.00
#
_symmetry.space_group_name_H-M   'P 1'
#
loop_
_entity.id
_entity.type
_entity.pdbx_description
1 polymer ?
#
loop_
_entity_poly.entity_id
_entity_poly.type
_entity_poly.pdbx_seq_one_letter_code
_entity_poly.pdbx_strand_id
1 'polypeptide(L)' 'MLKMEGSRVRLTPENVHTMLKQGLSFREIASRCDVFEDAIDASLVRWLNQGRWPIEDDVVAA' A
#
# COMPACT_ATOMS: atom_id res chain seq x y z
N MET A 1 -2.34 -22.87 -9.77
CA MET A 1 -2.37 -22.63 -9.41
C MET A 1 -2.19 -22.10 -8.77
N LEU A 2 -2.37 -21.86 -8.44
CA LEU A 2 -2.34 -21.46 -7.78
C LEU A 2 -2.09 -20.74 -7.19
N LYS A 3 -1.83 -20.67 -6.82
CA LYS A 3 -1.60 -20.09 -6.10
C LYS A 3 -2.07 -19.01 -5.69
N MET A 4 -2.76 -19.10 -5.37
CA MET A 4 -3.53 -18.08 -5.13
C MET A 4 -3.37 -17.38 -3.92
N GLU A 5 -3.23 -18.00 -2.87
CA GLU A 5 -2.97 -17.32 -1.66
C GLU A 5 -1.70 -16.55 -1.74
N GLY A 6 -0.82 -16.98 -2.55
CA GLY A 6 0.43 -16.27 -2.71
C GLY A 6 0.29 -15.00 -3.52
N SER A 7 -0.87 -14.80 -4.15
CA SER A 7 -1.02 -13.64 -5.01
C SER A 7 -1.51 -12.41 -4.28
N ARG A 8 -1.88 -12.54 -3.00
CA ARG A 8 -2.35 -11.39 -2.26
C ARG A 8 -1.18 -10.53 -1.81
N VAL A 9 -1.30 -9.23 -2.02
CA VAL A 9 -0.27 -8.28 -1.60
C VAL A 9 -0.46 -7.96 -0.14
N ARG A 10 0.62 -7.92 0.61
CA ARG A 10 0.53 -7.56 2.02
C ARG A 10 0.26 -6.08 2.16
N LEU A 11 -0.57 -5.73 3.14
CA LEU A 11 -0.90 -4.33 3.39
C LEU A 11 0.18 -3.72 4.29
N THR A 12 1.20 -3.18 3.65
CA THR A 12 2.31 -2.52 4.34
C THR A 12 2.52 -1.16 3.72
N PRO A 13 3.15 -0.22 4.45
CA PRO A 13 3.43 1.10 3.86
C PRO A 13 4.24 1.00 2.58
N GLU A 14 5.22 0.12 2.55
CA GLU A 14 6.08 -0.03 1.38
C GLU A 14 5.29 -0.50 0.17
N ASN A 15 4.43 -1.50 0.37
CA ASN A 15 3.66 -2.03 -0.75
C ASN A 15 2.65 -1.03 -1.26
N VAL A 16 1.99 -0.31 -0.36
CA VAL A 16 1.03 0.71 -0.78
C VAL A 16 1.74 1.82 -1.54
N HIS A 17 2.89 2.23 -1.02
CA HIS A 17 3.68 3.28 -1.68
C HIS A 17 4.04 2.86 -3.10
N THR A 18 4.50 1.64 -3.27
CA THR A 18 4.90 1.13 -4.58
C THR A 18 3.70 1.13 -5.53
N MET A 19 2.55 0.67 -5.05
CA MET A 19 1.37 0.59 -5.89
C MET A 19 0.87 1.98 -6.29
N LEU A 20 0.95 2.94 -5.38
CA LEU A 20 0.58 4.32 -5.71
C LEU A 20 1.52 4.89 -6.76
N LYS A 21 2.80 4.59 -6.68
CA LYS A 21 3.75 5.05 -7.69
C LYS A 21 3.45 4.43 -9.05
N GLN A 22 2.87 3.25 -9.07
CA GLN A 22 2.50 2.61 -10.31
C GLN A 22 1.20 3.16 -10.89
N GLY A 23 0.55 4.07 -10.17
CA GLY A 23 -0.67 4.69 -10.65
C GLY A 23 -1.94 3.99 -10.24
N LEU A 24 -1.87 3.05 -9.32
CA LEU A 24 -3.07 2.34 -8.86
C LEU A 24 -3.89 3.25 -7.96
N SER A 25 -5.21 3.11 -8.07
CA SER A 25 -6.12 3.81 -7.17
C SER A 25 -6.23 3.05 -5.85
N PHE A 26 -6.79 3.71 -4.84
CA PHE A 26 -7.01 3.05 -3.55
C PHE A 26 -7.89 1.82 -3.71
N ARG A 27 -8.88 1.90 -4.60
CA ARG A 27 -9.74 0.74 -4.86
C ARG A 27 -8.93 -0.43 -5.39
N GLU A 28 -8.04 -0.17 -6.32
CA GLU A 28 -7.22 -1.22 -6.89
C GLU A 28 -6.26 -1.79 -5.86
N ILE A 29 -5.70 -0.93 -5.03
CA ILE A 29 -4.81 -1.39 -3.98
C ILE A 29 -5.56 -2.27 -3.00
N ALA A 30 -6.76 -1.85 -2.62
CA ALA A 30 -7.59 -2.64 -1.71
C ALA A 30 -7.88 -4.01 -2.29
N SER A 31 -8.18 -4.06 -3.58
CA SER A 31 -8.45 -5.32 -4.24
C SER A 31 -7.23 -6.23 -4.20
N ARG A 32 -6.06 -5.70 -4.46
CA ARG A 32 -4.84 -6.50 -4.46
C ARG A 32 -4.47 -7.00 -3.07
N CYS A 33 -4.80 -6.21 -2.05
CA CYS A 33 -4.52 -6.57 -0.67
C CYS A 33 -5.66 -7.40 -0.05
N ASP A 34 -6.76 -7.56 -0.79
CA ASP A 34 -7.93 -8.31 -0.33
C ASP A 34 -8.50 -7.68 0.94
N VAL A 35 -8.66 -6.37 0.91
CA VAL A 35 -9.27 -5.62 2.01
C VAL A 35 -10.24 -4.61 1.42
N PHE A 36 -11.04 -4.01 2.28
CA PHE A 36 -11.92 -2.93 1.85
C PHE A 36 -11.11 -1.64 1.69
N GLU A 37 -11.63 -0.76 0.85
CA GLU A 37 -10.97 0.51 0.61
C GLU A 37 -10.80 1.31 1.91
N ASP A 38 -11.78 1.21 2.81
CA ASP A 38 -11.69 1.88 4.09
C ASP A 38 -10.47 1.43 4.89
N ALA A 39 -10.07 0.18 4.73
CA ALA A 39 -8.90 -0.32 5.42
C ALA A 39 -7.63 0.37 4.94
N ILE A 40 -7.59 0.76 3.67
CA ILE A 40 -6.44 1.50 3.15
C ILE A 40 -6.35 2.85 3.85
N ASP A 41 -7.47 3.57 3.92
CA ASP A 41 -7.48 4.88 4.58
C ASP A 41 -7.07 4.76 6.04
N ALA A 42 -7.62 3.78 6.75
CA ALA A 42 -7.31 3.59 8.16
C ALA A 42 -5.84 3.27 8.35
N SER A 43 -5.29 2.46 7.46
CA SER A 43 -3.88 2.12 7.53
C SER A 43 -2.99 3.33 7.31
N LEU A 44 -3.34 4.16 6.35
CA LEU A 44 -2.55 5.37 6.07
C LEU A 44 -2.55 6.31 7.27
N VAL A 45 -3.70 6.50 7.91
CA VAL A 45 -3.77 7.34 9.10
C VAL A 45 -2.90 6.77 10.21
N ARG A 46 -2.97 5.47 10.41
CA ARG A 46 -2.15 4.81 11.43
C ARG A 46 -0.67 5.01 11.16
N TRP A 47 -0.25 4.77 9.92
CA TRP A 47 1.16 4.91 9.55
C TRP A 47 1.62 6.35 9.68
N LEU A 48 0.76 7.30 9.34
CA LEU A 48 1.07 8.71 9.50
C LEU A 48 1.37 9.02 10.96
N ASN A 49 0.52 8.52 11.85
CA ASN A 49 0.69 8.75 13.28
C ASN A 49 1.94 8.07 13.82
N GLN A 50 2.37 7.00 13.17
CA GLN A 50 3.58 6.28 13.58
C GLN A 50 4.84 6.82 12.94
N GLY A 51 4.71 7.82 12.10
CA GLY A 51 5.87 8.37 11.40
C GLY A 51 6.36 7.48 10.28
N ARG A 52 5.51 6.56 9.80
CA ARG A 52 5.89 5.64 8.74
C ARG A 52 5.33 6.04 7.38
N TRP A 53 4.58 7.11 7.33
CA TRP A 53 3.96 7.58 6.10
C TRP A 53 4.01 9.10 6.08
N PRO A 54 4.29 9.72 4.96
CA PRO A 54 4.59 9.09 3.68
C PRO A 54 6.00 8.51 3.66
N ILE A 55 6.24 7.66 2.69
CA ILE A 55 7.56 7.07 2.51
C ILE A 55 8.35 8.00 1.59
N GLU A 56 9.57 8.37 2.01
CA GLU A 56 10.43 9.21 1.18
C GLU A 56 11.28 8.31 0.32
N ASP A 57 11.16 8.56 -0.94
CA ASP A 57 12.03 7.84 -1.82
C ASP A 57 13.34 8.49 -1.86
N ASP A 58 13.61 8.83 -1.97
CA ASP A 58 14.47 9.34 -2.20
C ASP A 58 15.08 9.85 -2.81
N VAL A 59 15.03 10.00 -2.90
CA VAL A 59 15.38 10.35 -3.37
C VAL A 59 16.12 10.93 -3.79
N VAL A 60 16.42 11.05 -3.79
CA VAL A 60 17.00 11.51 -4.08
C VAL A 60 17.59 12.03 -4.57
N ALA A 61 17.65 12.07 -4.60
CA ALA A 61 18.12 12.50 -4.95
C ALA A 61 18.73 13.13 -5.38
N ALA A 62 18.95 13.31 -5.40
CA ALA A 62 19.59 13.91 -5.68
C ALA A 62 20.22 14.41 -6.11
#